data_d27921b09cc13e4589ee968f13ad1d21
#
_entry.id   d27921b09cc13e4589ee968f13ad1d21
#
_cell.length_a   1.000
_cell.length_b   1.000
_cell.length_c   1.000
_cell.angle_alpha   90.00
_cell.angle_beta   90.00
_cell.angle_gamma   90.00
#
_symmetry.space_group_name_H-M   'P 1'
#
loop_
_entity.id
_entity.type
_entity.pdbx_description
1 polymer ?
#
loop_
_entity_poly.entity_id
_entity_poly.type
_entity_poly.pdbx_seq_one_letter_code
_entity_poly.pdbx_strand_id
1 'polypeptide(L)'
;QDTTGVRWPVVAELVLWINDAQREIALLKPDASSTNTTVTLATGTKQDIPSGGNRLLKVVRNMSAASSGTGKRAVRLVDREVLDAQTPDWHDPTVSGDAAHTTVVKHYIYDESNPRNFYVYPGVAGNAYLEIVYSSNPVTVAQNANLSIPDIFANAVMNYVLYMAYMKDAEYAGNAQRASSHFQIFTSSVTGKG
;
A
#
# COMPACT_ATOMS: atom_id res chain seq x y z
N GLN A 1 28.99 0.37 -25.68
CA GLN A 1 28.50 0.97 -24.43
C GLN A 1 28.12 2.42 -24.69
N ASP A 2 26.88 2.81 -24.38
CA ASP A 2 26.43 4.20 -24.56
C ASP A 2 26.96 5.06 -23.41
N THR A 3 28.10 5.69 -23.61
CA THR A 3 28.75 6.55 -22.61
C THR A 3 28.22 8.00 -22.68
N THR A 4 27.47 8.34 -23.72
CA THR A 4 26.95 9.70 -23.97
C THR A 4 25.49 9.84 -23.53
N GLY A 5 24.79 8.74 -23.24
CA GLY A 5 23.38 8.75 -22.87
C GLY A 5 22.43 9.14 -24.00
N VAL A 6 22.89 9.06 -25.24
CA VAL A 6 22.06 9.43 -26.40
C VAL A 6 20.96 8.39 -26.66
N ARG A 7 21.30 7.11 -26.55
CA ARG A 7 20.33 6.02 -26.79
C ARG A 7 19.40 5.79 -25.60
N TRP A 8 19.95 5.85 -24.38
CA TRP A 8 19.22 5.73 -23.13
C TRP A 8 19.54 6.91 -22.20
N PRO A 9 18.86 8.05 -22.37
CA PRO A 9 19.08 9.22 -21.53
C PRO A 9 18.76 8.87 -20.05
N VAL A 10 19.73 9.06 -19.16
CA VAL A 10 19.62 8.62 -17.76
C VAL A 10 18.40 9.25 -17.08
N VAL A 11 18.25 10.57 -17.18
CA VAL A 11 17.17 11.27 -16.46
C VAL A 11 15.83 11.10 -17.19
N ALA A 12 15.82 11.18 -18.52
CA ALA A 12 14.61 11.19 -19.30
C ALA A 12 13.96 9.79 -19.46
N GLU A 13 14.74 8.71 -19.37
CA GLU A 13 14.22 7.37 -19.59
C GLU A 13 14.56 6.42 -18.44
N LEU A 14 15.84 6.21 -18.11
CA LEU A 14 16.20 5.20 -17.10
C LEU A 14 15.58 5.49 -15.73
N VAL A 15 15.58 6.76 -15.30
CA VAL A 15 14.98 7.16 -14.03
C VAL A 15 13.46 6.98 -14.06
N LEU A 16 12.81 7.27 -15.20
CA LEU A 16 11.37 7.01 -15.35
C LEU A 16 11.07 5.51 -15.24
N TRP A 17 11.82 4.66 -15.94
CA TRP A 17 11.64 3.21 -15.88
C TRP A 17 11.90 2.62 -14.48
N ILE A 18 12.86 3.19 -13.73
CA ILE A 18 13.08 2.83 -12.31
C ILE A 18 11.82 3.17 -11.48
N ASN A 19 11.25 4.35 -11.67
CA ASN A 19 10.04 4.76 -10.96
C ASN A 19 8.82 3.92 -11.36
N ASP A 20 8.71 3.56 -12.62
CA ASP A 20 7.65 2.66 -13.10
C ASP A 20 7.82 1.26 -12.51
N ALA A 21 9.05 0.73 -12.48
CA ALA A 21 9.33 -0.55 -11.81
C ALA A 21 8.90 -0.56 -10.33
N GLN A 22 9.17 0.51 -9.60
CA GLN A 22 8.74 0.61 -8.20
C GLN A 22 7.22 0.59 -8.05
N ARG A 23 6.49 1.26 -8.95
CA ARG A 23 5.01 1.25 -8.97
C ARG A 23 4.46 -0.13 -9.31
N GLU A 24 5.05 -0.82 -10.30
CA GLU A 24 4.67 -2.20 -10.66
C GLU A 24 4.92 -3.17 -9.50
N ILE A 25 6.05 -3.02 -8.79
CA ILE A 25 6.33 -3.82 -7.60
C ILE A 25 5.29 -3.58 -6.51
N ALA A 26 4.94 -2.32 -6.23
CA ALA A 26 3.92 -1.98 -5.24
C ALA A 26 2.52 -2.47 -5.63
N LEU A 27 2.22 -2.57 -6.93
CA LEU A 27 0.97 -3.12 -7.44
C LEU A 27 0.93 -4.65 -7.27
N LEU A 28 2.00 -5.35 -7.65
CA LEU A 28 2.10 -6.81 -7.54
C LEU A 28 2.26 -7.29 -6.10
N LYS A 29 2.93 -6.49 -5.27
CA LYS A 29 3.23 -6.79 -3.87
C LYS A 29 3.01 -5.55 -2.99
N PRO A 30 1.76 -5.30 -2.56
CA PRO A 30 1.41 -4.10 -1.81
C PRO A 30 2.20 -3.88 -0.50
N ASP A 31 2.66 -4.95 0.14
CA ASP A 31 3.50 -4.88 1.34
C ASP A 31 4.91 -4.37 1.08
N ALA A 32 5.40 -4.40 -0.17
CA ALA A 32 6.69 -3.80 -0.54
C ALA A 32 6.74 -2.27 -0.35
N SER A 33 5.59 -1.60 -0.36
CA SER A 33 5.46 -0.16 -0.12
C SER A 33 4.56 0.14 1.09
N SER A 34 4.59 -0.74 2.10
CA SER A 34 3.77 -0.58 3.29
C SER A 34 4.30 0.51 4.23
N THR A 35 3.38 1.26 4.79
CA THR A 35 3.63 2.28 5.81
C THR A 35 2.85 1.93 7.07
N ASN A 36 3.53 1.92 8.23
CA ASN A 36 2.89 1.81 9.53
C ASN A 36 2.82 3.21 10.15
N THR A 37 1.64 3.66 10.49
CA THR A 37 1.43 4.98 11.09
C THR A 37 0.23 5.01 12.03
N THR A 38 0.21 6.01 12.90
CA THR A 38 -0.96 6.33 13.71
C THR A 38 -1.81 7.38 13.02
N VAL A 39 -3.10 7.08 12.87
CA VAL A 39 -4.08 7.98 12.26
C VAL A 39 -5.09 8.45 13.30
N THR A 40 -5.54 9.70 13.15
CA THR A 40 -6.69 10.23 13.87
C THR A 40 -7.95 9.82 13.12
N LEU A 41 -8.89 9.22 13.81
CA LEU A 41 -10.15 8.78 13.23
C LEU A 41 -11.16 9.93 13.11
N ALA A 42 -11.95 9.90 12.06
CA ALA A 42 -13.13 10.74 11.92
C ALA A 42 -14.25 10.22 12.82
N THR A 43 -15.16 11.12 13.23
CA THR A 43 -16.37 10.74 13.96
C THR A 43 -17.27 9.85 13.08
N GLY A 44 -17.85 8.81 13.69
CA GLY A 44 -18.68 7.82 13.00
C GLY A 44 -17.96 6.50 12.77
N THR A 45 -18.54 5.65 11.97
CA THR A 45 -18.05 4.28 11.73
C THR A 45 -17.13 4.19 10.52
N LYS A 46 -17.34 5.02 9.47
CA LYS A 46 -16.54 4.99 8.24
C LYS A 46 -15.25 5.79 8.42
N GLN A 47 -14.15 5.17 8.03
CA GLN A 47 -12.82 5.74 8.11
C GLN A 47 -12.10 5.62 6.76
N ASP A 48 -11.21 6.56 6.47
CA ASP A 48 -10.37 6.57 5.28
C ASP A 48 -8.92 6.33 5.67
N ILE A 49 -8.17 5.66 4.80
CA ILE A 49 -6.71 5.63 4.93
C ILE A 49 -6.12 6.99 4.53
N PRO A 50 -4.89 7.34 4.97
CA PRO A 50 -4.24 8.60 4.60
C PRO A 50 -4.16 8.81 3.09
N SER A 51 -4.13 10.09 2.68
CA SER A 51 -3.92 10.48 1.29
C SER A 51 -2.62 9.87 0.75
N GLY A 52 -2.64 9.38 -0.50
CA GLY A 52 -1.52 8.63 -1.08
C GLY A 52 -1.52 7.13 -0.75
N GLY A 53 -2.40 6.67 0.16
CA GLY A 53 -2.62 5.26 0.40
C GLY A 53 -3.41 4.60 -0.72
N ASN A 54 -3.03 3.36 -1.06
CA ASN A 54 -3.70 2.56 -2.09
C ASN A 54 -4.71 1.59 -1.48
N ARG A 55 -4.31 0.89 -0.43
CA ARG A 55 -5.17 -0.08 0.27
C ARG A 55 -4.76 -0.24 1.72
N LEU A 56 -5.75 -0.51 2.58
CA LEU A 56 -5.51 -0.93 3.95
C LEU A 56 -4.94 -2.35 3.94
N LEU A 57 -3.88 -2.59 4.71
CA LEU A 57 -3.32 -3.92 4.92
C LEU A 57 -3.74 -4.48 6.29
N LYS A 58 -3.71 -3.64 7.33
CA LYS A 58 -4.06 -4.06 8.69
C LYS A 58 -4.38 -2.88 9.59
N VAL A 59 -5.34 -3.07 10.50
CA VAL A 59 -5.50 -2.24 11.70
C VAL A 59 -4.89 -3.01 12.88
N VAL A 60 -3.95 -2.38 13.60
CA VAL A 60 -3.16 -3.06 14.64
C VAL A 60 -3.80 -2.89 16.01
N ARG A 61 -3.90 -1.63 16.47
CA ARG A 61 -4.36 -1.33 17.83
C ARG A 61 -4.82 0.12 17.98
N ASN A 62 -5.52 0.38 19.07
CA ASN A 62 -5.77 1.74 19.53
C ASN A 62 -4.49 2.39 20.05
N MET A 63 -4.37 3.70 19.89
CA MET A 63 -3.26 4.50 20.40
C MET A 63 -3.75 5.55 21.37
N SER A 64 -2.88 6.06 22.24
CA SER A 64 -3.25 7.10 23.20
C SER A 64 -3.22 8.51 22.61
N ALA A 65 -2.48 8.72 21.52
CA ALA A 65 -2.32 9.99 20.83
C ALA A 65 -1.92 9.78 19.36
N ALA A 66 -2.03 10.85 18.56
CA ALA A 66 -1.69 10.82 17.13
C ALA A 66 -0.20 10.58 16.85
N SER A 67 0.67 11.12 17.69
CA SER A 67 2.12 10.91 17.62
C SER A 67 2.67 10.59 19.00
N SER A 68 3.72 9.74 19.05
CA SER A 68 4.39 9.34 20.29
C SER A 68 3.45 8.72 21.35
N GLY A 69 2.25 8.30 20.93
CA GLY A 69 1.29 7.65 21.81
C GLY A 69 1.69 6.24 22.19
N THR A 70 1.27 5.80 23.39
CA THR A 70 1.41 4.39 23.78
C THR A 70 0.34 3.53 23.14
N GLY A 71 0.72 2.31 22.76
CA GLY A 71 -0.22 1.31 22.26
C GLY A 71 -1.21 0.88 23.33
N LYS A 72 -2.48 0.74 22.93
CA LYS A 72 -3.57 0.30 23.77
C LYS A 72 -4.18 -1.00 23.22
N ARG A 73 -5.46 -1.22 23.44
CA ARG A 73 -6.20 -2.42 23.05
C ARG A 73 -6.01 -2.72 21.54
N ALA A 74 -5.71 -3.99 21.22
CA ALA A 74 -5.69 -4.51 19.87
C ALA A 74 -7.08 -4.43 19.22
N VAL A 75 -7.11 -4.19 17.91
CA VAL A 75 -8.33 -4.17 17.10
C VAL A 75 -8.37 -5.44 16.25
N ARG A 76 -9.54 -6.07 16.13
CA ARG A 76 -9.70 -7.33 15.39
C ARG A 76 -10.53 -7.12 14.13
N LEU A 77 -10.15 -7.80 13.07
CA LEU A 77 -10.99 -7.90 11.87
C LEU A 77 -12.24 -8.75 12.20
N VAL A 78 -13.38 -8.27 11.80
CA VAL A 78 -14.67 -8.98 11.91
C VAL A 78 -15.41 -8.84 10.59
N ASP A 79 -16.11 -9.89 10.22
CA ASP A 79 -16.95 -9.89 9.04
C ASP A 79 -18.17 -8.95 9.26
N ARG A 80 -18.52 -8.20 8.22
CA ARG A 80 -19.62 -7.26 8.24
C ARG A 80 -20.96 -7.94 8.55
N GLU A 81 -21.20 -9.10 7.94
CA GLU A 81 -22.45 -9.84 8.12
C GLU A 81 -22.68 -10.22 9.59
N VAL A 82 -21.62 -10.51 10.33
CA VAL A 82 -21.71 -10.83 11.76
C VAL A 82 -22.19 -9.63 12.57
N LEU A 83 -21.66 -8.42 12.29
CA LEU A 83 -22.08 -7.21 12.99
C LEU A 83 -23.50 -6.79 12.59
N ASP A 84 -23.82 -6.83 11.31
CA ASP A 84 -25.16 -6.49 10.79
C ASP A 84 -26.25 -7.41 11.38
N ALA A 85 -25.93 -8.68 11.65
CA ALA A 85 -26.84 -9.62 12.28
C ALA A 85 -26.98 -9.45 13.81
N GLN A 86 -25.87 -9.15 14.51
CA GLN A 86 -25.85 -9.05 15.96
C GLN A 86 -26.24 -7.67 16.49
N THR A 87 -25.91 -6.62 15.75
CA THR A 87 -26.07 -5.23 16.16
C THR A 87 -26.40 -4.37 14.94
N PRO A 88 -27.59 -4.48 14.31
CA PRO A 88 -27.91 -3.85 13.04
C PRO A 88 -27.76 -2.31 13.06
N ASP A 89 -27.96 -1.69 14.20
CA ASP A 89 -27.89 -0.23 14.37
C ASP A 89 -26.49 0.29 14.72
N TRP A 90 -25.44 -0.52 14.52
CA TRP A 90 -24.06 -0.14 14.92
C TRP A 90 -23.50 1.09 14.21
N HIS A 91 -24.12 1.54 13.13
CA HIS A 91 -23.78 2.79 12.44
C HIS A 91 -24.41 4.03 13.07
N ASP A 92 -25.51 3.86 13.83
CA ASP A 92 -26.24 4.98 14.40
C ASP A 92 -25.51 5.55 15.62
N PRO A 93 -25.14 6.86 15.59
CA PRO A 93 -24.44 7.50 16.70
C PRO A 93 -25.31 7.68 17.95
N THR A 94 -26.64 7.49 17.86
CA THR A 94 -27.58 7.66 18.98
C THR A 94 -27.79 6.35 19.76
N VAL A 95 -27.29 5.24 19.24
CA VAL A 95 -27.38 3.92 19.91
C VAL A 95 -26.66 3.96 21.27
N SER A 96 -27.25 3.30 22.25
CA SER A 96 -26.71 3.16 23.60
C SER A 96 -26.18 1.75 23.86
N GLY A 97 -25.53 1.54 25.01
CA GLY A 97 -24.97 0.23 25.39
C GLY A 97 -23.65 -0.08 24.67
N ASP A 98 -23.45 -1.35 24.33
CA ASP A 98 -22.17 -1.84 23.77
C ASP A 98 -21.86 -1.32 22.35
N ALA A 99 -22.87 -0.88 21.61
CA ALA A 99 -22.76 -0.29 20.30
C ALA A 99 -22.54 1.24 20.33
N ALA A 100 -22.71 1.87 21.50
CA ALA A 100 -22.51 3.31 21.65
C ALA A 100 -21.15 3.74 21.11
N HIS A 101 -21.14 4.82 20.32
CA HIS A 101 -19.91 5.40 19.77
C HIS A 101 -18.96 5.79 20.90
N THR A 102 -17.68 5.51 20.75
CA THR A 102 -16.66 5.68 21.79
C THR A 102 -15.31 6.07 21.19
N THR A 103 -14.31 6.35 22.03
CA THR A 103 -12.95 6.60 21.63
C THR A 103 -12.08 5.34 21.52
N VAL A 104 -12.64 4.16 21.83
CA VAL A 104 -11.92 2.88 21.81
C VAL A 104 -12.56 1.91 20.83
N VAL A 105 -11.90 1.66 19.74
CA VAL A 105 -12.33 0.72 18.71
C VAL A 105 -12.06 -0.71 19.16
N LYS A 106 -13.03 -1.60 19.02
CA LYS A 106 -12.94 -3.04 19.34
C LYS A 106 -12.64 -3.87 18.08
N HIS A 107 -13.35 -3.55 17.00
CA HIS A 107 -13.29 -4.29 15.73
C HIS A 107 -13.18 -3.35 14.54
N TYR A 108 -12.67 -3.86 13.44
CA TYR A 108 -12.72 -3.19 12.15
C TYR A 108 -13.25 -4.14 11.08
N ILE A 109 -13.88 -3.57 10.07
CA ILE A 109 -14.46 -4.25 8.92
C ILE A 109 -13.78 -3.69 7.69
N TYR A 110 -13.31 -4.56 6.81
CA TYR A 110 -12.63 -4.17 5.60
C TYR A 110 -13.16 -4.95 4.41
N ASP A 111 -13.44 -4.23 3.33
CA ASP A 111 -13.91 -4.80 2.06
C ASP A 111 -12.86 -4.49 0.98
N GLU A 112 -12.35 -5.53 0.34
CA GLU A 112 -11.34 -5.40 -0.72
C GLU A 112 -11.86 -4.69 -1.97
N SER A 113 -13.18 -4.67 -2.20
CA SER A 113 -13.79 -3.91 -3.30
C SER A 113 -13.73 -2.39 -3.08
N ASN A 114 -13.50 -1.95 -1.83
CA ASN A 114 -13.31 -0.55 -1.48
C ASN A 114 -12.01 -0.35 -0.65
N PRO A 115 -10.84 -0.53 -1.27
CA PRO A 115 -9.57 -0.72 -0.55
C PRO A 115 -9.09 0.48 0.24
N ARG A 116 -9.64 1.68 0.01
CA ARG A 116 -9.24 2.92 0.69
C ARG A 116 -10.08 3.27 1.90
N ASN A 117 -11.18 2.55 2.13
CA ASN A 117 -12.07 2.77 3.26
C ASN A 117 -12.12 1.54 4.16
N PHE A 118 -12.42 1.75 5.42
CA PHE A 118 -12.74 0.69 6.37
C PHE A 118 -13.76 1.20 7.38
N TYR A 119 -14.41 0.29 8.07
CA TYR A 119 -15.34 0.64 9.12
C TYR A 119 -14.81 0.21 10.48
N VAL A 120 -15.21 0.90 11.52
CA VAL A 120 -14.80 0.61 12.90
C VAL A 120 -16.02 0.39 13.80
N TYR A 121 -15.86 -0.53 14.75
CA TYR A 121 -16.90 -0.83 15.74
C TYR A 121 -16.29 -0.84 17.15
N PRO A 122 -16.94 -0.21 18.13
CA PRO A 122 -18.01 0.80 17.98
C PRO A 122 -17.54 1.99 17.16
N GLY A 123 -18.53 2.76 16.63
CA GLY A 123 -18.21 4.00 15.92
C GLY A 123 -17.45 5.01 16.82
N VAL A 124 -16.85 5.99 16.22
CA VAL A 124 -16.02 7.01 16.90
C VAL A 124 -16.86 8.19 17.33
N ALA A 125 -16.82 8.52 18.63
CA ALA A 125 -17.54 9.67 19.22
C ALA A 125 -16.69 10.94 19.33
N GLY A 126 -15.35 10.82 19.21
CA GLY A 126 -14.41 11.94 19.40
C GLY A 126 -12.98 11.54 19.08
N ASN A 127 -12.02 12.18 19.70
CA ASN A 127 -10.59 11.92 19.44
C ASN A 127 -10.21 10.45 19.71
N ALA A 128 -10.09 9.67 18.67
CA ALA A 128 -9.63 8.30 18.70
C ALA A 128 -8.47 8.11 17.71
N TYR A 129 -7.54 7.26 18.05
CA TYR A 129 -6.31 7.05 17.28
C TYR A 129 -6.09 5.57 17.07
N LEU A 130 -5.76 5.19 15.84
CA LEU A 130 -5.42 3.82 15.48
C LEU A 130 -4.04 3.75 14.83
N GLU A 131 -3.29 2.73 15.19
CA GLU A 131 -2.13 2.29 14.43
C GLU A 131 -2.61 1.41 13.29
N ILE A 132 -2.31 1.82 12.08
CA ILE A 132 -2.67 1.11 10.85
C ILE A 132 -1.46 0.85 9.98
N VAL A 133 -1.54 -0.21 9.18
CA VAL A 133 -0.60 -0.51 8.11
C VAL A 133 -1.36 -0.43 6.79
N TYR A 134 -0.86 0.36 5.88
CA TYR A 134 -1.45 0.51 4.54
C TYR A 134 -0.36 0.55 3.47
N SER A 135 -0.69 0.16 2.26
CA SER A 135 0.17 0.30 1.10
C SER A 135 0.03 1.71 0.52
N SER A 136 1.14 2.32 0.15
CA SER A 136 1.18 3.64 -0.49
C SER A 136 1.90 3.58 -1.83
N ASN A 137 1.73 4.61 -2.66
CA ASN A 137 2.52 4.73 -3.86
C ASN A 137 3.99 4.99 -3.49
N PRO A 138 4.94 4.27 -4.10
CA PRO A 138 6.35 4.59 -3.95
C PRO A 138 6.63 6.04 -4.33
N VAL A 139 7.45 6.71 -3.54
CA VAL A 139 7.88 8.08 -3.85
C VAL A 139 8.75 8.07 -5.10
N THR A 140 8.52 9.01 -6.00
CA THR A 140 9.36 9.18 -7.19
C THR A 140 10.79 9.54 -6.78
N VAL A 141 11.75 8.77 -7.27
CA VAL A 141 13.17 9.00 -6.99
C VAL A 141 13.84 9.73 -8.15
N ALA A 142 14.83 10.55 -7.83
CA ALA A 142 15.69 11.23 -8.80
C ALA A 142 16.94 10.42 -9.08
N GLN A 143 17.74 10.85 -10.05
CA GLN A 143 19.06 10.29 -10.31
C GLN A 143 19.94 10.35 -9.04
N ASN A 144 20.67 9.29 -8.76
CA ASN A 144 21.53 9.12 -7.58
C ASN A 144 20.79 9.09 -6.22
N ALA A 145 19.47 8.97 -6.22
CA ALA A 145 18.71 8.73 -5.00
C ALA A 145 18.55 7.22 -4.74
N ASN A 146 18.33 6.86 -3.48
CA ASN A 146 17.98 5.49 -3.12
C ASN A 146 16.56 5.14 -3.61
N LEU A 147 16.31 3.85 -3.84
CA LEU A 147 14.97 3.36 -4.10
C LEU A 147 14.03 3.71 -2.93
N SER A 148 12.76 3.97 -3.22
CA SER A 148 11.74 4.22 -2.19
C SER A 148 11.08 2.94 -1.67
N ILE A 149 11.42 1.79 -2.26
CA ILE A 149 11.04 0.45 -1.83
C ILE A 149 12.25 -0.27 -1.23
N PRO A 150 12.08 -1.35 -0.46
CA PRO A 150 13.18 -2.11 0.13
C PRO A 150 14.20 -2.58 -0.91
N ASP A 151 15.48 -2.51 -0.57
CA ASP A 151 16.61 -2.83 -1.46
C ASP A 151 16.62 -4.28 -1.96
N ILE A 152 15.93 -5.17 -1.28
CA ILE A 152 15.72 -6.56 -1.72
C ILE A 152 15.10 -6.65 -3.13
N PHE A 153 14.40 -5.62 -3.58
CA PHE A 153 13.80 -5.53 -4.91
C PHE A 153 14.71 -4.92 -5.97
N ALA A 154 15.95 -4.53 -5.65
CA ALA A 154 16.87 -3.89 -6.60
C ALA A 154 17.08 -4.72 -7.88
N ASN A 155 17.23 -6.06 -7.74
CA ASN A 155 17.36 -6.95 -8.89
C ASN A 155 16.08 -7.00 -9.75
N ALA A 156 14.91 -6.94 -9.13
CA ALA A 156 13.64 -6.86 -9.86
C ALA A 156 13.55 -5.54 -10.65
N VAL A 157 13.86 -4.41 -10.02
CA VAL A 157 13.92 -3.10 -10.69
C VAL A 157 14.88 -3.13 -11.89
N MET A 158 16.08 -3.71 -11.73
CA MET A 158 17.03 -3.85 -12.83
C MET A 158 16.47 -4.66 -13.99
N ASN A 159 15.80 -5.79 -13.72
CA ASN A 159 15.19 -6.60 -14.77
C ASN A 159 14.05 -5.88 -15.49
N TYR A 160 13.26 -5.07 -14.78
CA TYR A 160 12.23 -4.23 -15.41
C TYR A 160 12.86 -3.17 -16.33
N VAL A 161 13.93 -2.51 -15.90
CA VAL A 161 14.65 -1.53 -16.74
C VAL A 161 15.25 -2.19 -17.98
N LEU A 162 15.82 -3.40 -17.85
CA LEU A 162 16.32 -4.17 -18.99
C LEU A 162 15.19 -4.58 -19.94
N TYR A 163 14.04 -5.00 -19.40
CA TYR A 163 12.85 -5.26 -20.19
C TYR A 163 12.47 -4.04 -21.04
N MET A 164 12.36 -2.86 -20.43
CA MET A 164 12.02 -1.62 -21.14
C MET A 164 13.09 -1.24 -22.18
N ALA A 165 14.37 -1.40 -21.87
CA ALA A 165 15.46 -1.12 -22.79
C ALA A 165 15.42 -2.03 -24.03
N TYR A 166 15.19 -3.33 -23.86
CA TYR A 166 15.06 -4.26 -24.98
C TYR A 166 13.75 -4.07 -25.76
N MET A 167 12.67 -3.66 -25.09
CA MET A 167 11.42 -3.30 -25.78
C MET A 167 11.56 -2.06 -26.67
N LYS A 168 12.33 -1.07 -26.23
CA LYS A 168 12.62 0.12 -27.06
C LYS A 168 13.36 -0.26 -28.35
N ASP A 169 14.19 -1.28 -28.30
CA ASP A 169 14.98 -1.76 -29.43
C ASP A 169 14.44 -3.10 -30.01
N ALA A 170 13.14 -3.35 -29.88
CA ALA A 170 12.53 -4.62 -30.27
C ALA A 170 12.62 -4.96 -31.78
N GLU A 171 12.94 -3.97 -32.64
CA GLU A 171 13.19 -4.15 -34.06
C GLU A 171 14.46 -4.99 -34.37
N TYR A 172 15.41 -5.06 -33.42
CA TYR A 172 16.59 -5.88 -33.59
C TYR A 172 16.30 -7.33 -33.22
N ALA A 173 16.83 -8.26 -34.05
CA ALA A 173 16.61 -9.68 -33.89
C ALA A 173 17.00 -10.17 -32.48
N GLY A 174 16.07 -10.87 -31.83
CA GLY A 174 16.25 -11.45 -30.50
C GLY A 174 16.00 -10.49 -29.33
N ASN A 175 15.84 -9.19 -29.54
CA ASN A 175 15.59 -8.26 -28.43
C ASN A 175 14.20 -8.43 -27.82
N ALA A 176 13.18 -8.70 -28.61
CA ALA A 176 11.84 -9.01 -28.12
C ALA A 176 11.84 -10.25 -27.20
N GLN A 177 12.60 -11.29 -27.57
CA GLN A 177 12.76 -12.51 -26.75
C GLN A 177 13.47 -12.20 -25.43
N ARG A 178 14.54 -11.39 -25.46
CA ARG A 178 15.26 -10.96 -24.26
C ARG A 178 14.37 -10.11 -23.35
N ALA A 179 13.60 -9.17 -23.91
CA ALA A 179 12.62 -8.38 -23.17
C ALA A 179 11.64 -9.29 -22.42
N SER A 180 11.04 -10.25 -23.12
CA SER A 180 10.13 -11.22 -22.50
C SER A 180 10.79 -11.99 -21.35
N SER A 181 12.03 -12.45 -21.53
CA SER A 181 12.79 -13.15 -20.48
C SER A 181 13.02 -12.28 -19.24
N HIS A 182 13.42 -11.01 -19.42
CA HIS A 182 13.60 -10.09 -18.31
C HIS A 182 12.30 -9.76 -17.59
N PHE A 183 11.18 -9.63 -18.30
CA PHE A 183 9.87 -9.44 -17.68
C PHE A 183 9.43 -10.64 -16.86
N GLN A 184 9.69 -11.88 -17.32
CA GLN A 184 9.42 -13.11 -16.56
C GLN A 184 10.27 -13.15 -15.29
N ILE A 185 11.58 -12.82 -15.37
CA ILE A 185 12.45 -12.76 -14.20
C ILE A 185 11.95 -11.69 -13.21
N PHE A 186 11.56 -10.52 -13.69
CA PHE A 186 10.96 -9.46 -12.87
C PHE A 186 9.75 -9.99 -12.11
N THR A 187 8.77 -10.53 -12.82
CA THR A 187 7.53 -11.02 -12.23
C THR A 187 7.77 -12.12 -11.20
N SER A 188 8.61 -13.11 -11.53
CA SER A 188 8.93 -14.20 -10.60
C SER A 188 9.69 -13.72 -9.36
N SER A 189 10.60 -12.76 -9.52
CA SER A 189 11.36 -12.17 -8.40
C SER A 189 10.44 -11.40 -7.43
N VAL A 190 9.39 -10.76 -7.93
CA VAL A 190 8.45 -10.00 -7.09
C VAL A 190 7.43 -10.91 -6.43
N THR A 191 6.88 -11.87 -7.17
CA THR A 191 5.77 -12.73 -6.69
C THR A 191 6.25 -13.97 -5.93
N GLY A 192 7.53 -14.31 -6.02
CA GLY A 192 8.08 -15.55 -5.46
C GLY A 192 7.57 -16.83 -6.15
N LYS A 193 6.99 -16.70 -7.35
CA LYS A 193 6.51 -17.80 -8.18
C LYS A 193 7.48 -17.94 -9.36
N GLY A 194 8.39 -18.89 -9.27
CA GLY A 194 9.27 -19.33 -10.33
C GLY A 194 8.85 -20.68 -10.86
#